data_048a5f06820980b391070deecdb81809
#
_entry.id   048a5f06820980b391070deecdb81809
#
_cell.length_a   1.000
_cell.length_b   1.000
_cell.length_c   1.000
_cell.angle_alpha   90.00
_cell.angle_beta   90.00
_cell.angle_gamma   90.00
#
_symmetry.space_group_name_H-M   'P 1'
#
loop_
_entity.id
_entity.type
_entity.pdbx_description
1 polymer ?
#
loop_
_entity_poly.entity_id
_entity_poly.type
_entity_poly.pdbx_seq_one_letter_code
_entity_poly.pdbx_strand_id
1 'polypeptide(L)'
;GGGPKPPDFEPDDVTAIANQLTGVRAVAPQASTSGIAIYEGSNWNTTVNGTTAAYFEAQQWKLDSGRLFMPEEEEAGKPVCIIGSTLRNNLFRQADPIGKRFRIKGVSCQVIGLLATRGQGGFGNDQDDVVVMPIKFVQRRFTGNRDIGLIMVAVDDAYDSGTVQDSLEQLMRERRKVKPGAADNFNIFDTKQISDTLTGTTTI
;
A
#
# COMPACT_ATOMS: atom_id res chain seq x y z
N GLY A 1 21.89 16.09 -7.68
CA GLY A 1 21.98 16.84 -6.48
C GLY A 1 20.70 16.75 -5.68
N GLY A 2 20.61 15.76 -4.77
CA GLY A 2 19.41 15.59 -4.00
C GLY A 2 19.32 16.56 -2.85
N GLY A 3 18.26 17.35 -2.79
CA GLY A 3 17.86 18.04 -1.57
C GLY A 3 17.51 17.03 -0.48
N PRO A 4 17.29 17.47 0.77
CA PRO A 4 16.89 16.57 1.83
C PRO A 4 15.60 15.84 1.46
N LYS A 5 15.53 14.55 1.82
CA LYS A 5 14.33 13.74 1.62
C LYS A 5 13.14 14.44 2.29
N PRO A 6 11.97 14.54 1.60
CA PRO A 6 10.77 15.08 2.23
C PRO A 6 10.43 14.30 3.50
N PRO A 7 9.90 14.97 4.55
CA PRO A 7 9.48 14.26 5.76
C PRO A 7 8.39 13.24 5.42
N ASP A 8 8.43 12.07 6.06
CA ASP A 8 7.39 11.08 5.93
C ASP A 8 6.05 11.60 6.46
N PHE A 9 4.97 10.97 6.07
CA PHE A 9 3.64 11.31 6.56
C PHE A 9 3.41 10.70 7.94
N GLU A 10 2.44 11.25 8.65
CA GLU A 10 2.07 10.83 10.00
C GLU A 10 0.68 10.19 10.00
N PRO A 11 0.36 9.33 10.99
CA PRO A 11 -0.98 8.73 11.10
C PRO A 11 -2.11 9.75 11.11
N ASP A 12 -1.89 10.92 11.74
CA ASP A 12 -2.90 11.97 11.79
C ASP A 12 -3.19 12.58 10.42
N ASP A 13 -2.23 12.52 9.48
CA ASP A 13 -2.46 12.94 8.10
C ASP A 13 -3.52 12.06 7.44
N VAL A 14 -3.48 10.75 7.67
CA VAL A 14 -4.46 9.80 7.13
C VAL A 14 -5.85 10.12 7.63
N THR A 15 -5.97 10.33 8.93
CA THR A 15 -7.24 10.69 9.58
C THR A 15 -7.78 12.01 9.06
N ALA A 16 -6.92 13.02 8.91
CA ALA A 16 -7.33 14.33 8.38
C ALA A 16 -7.84 14.23 6.95
N ILE A 17 -7.16 13.47 6.09
CA ILE A 17 -7.61 13.27 4.71
C ILE A 17 -8.99 12.59 4.69
N ALA A 18 -9.15 11.53 5.47
CA ALA A 18 -10.41 10.78 5.50
C ALA A 18 -11.58 11.63 6.02
N ASN A 19 -11.33 12.51 6.99
CA ASN A 19 -12.40 13.25 7.68
C ASN A 19 -12.68 14.62 7.06
N GLN A 20 -11.70 15.27 6.44
CA GLN A 20 -11.82 16.66 6.01
C GLN A 20 -12.03 16.82 4.51
N LEU A 21 -11.66 15.84 3.69
CA LEU A 21 -11.85 15.94 2.25
C LEU A 21 -13.20 15.34 1.81
N THR A 22 -13.89 16.07 0.94
CA THR A 22 -15.09 15.57 0.28
C THR A 22 -14.70 14.80 -0.99
N GLY A 23 -15.41 13.70 -1.27
CA GLY A 23 -15.19 12.93 -2.49
C GLY A 23 -14.11 11.86 -2.38
N VAL A 24 -13.68 11.55 -1.18
CA VAL A 24 -12.71 10.48 -0.90
C VAL A 24 -13.46 9.20 -0.54
N ARG A 25 -13.19 8.14 -1.30
CA ARG A 25 -13.79 6.83 -1.08
C ARG A 25 -13.01 6.00 -0.05
N ALA A 26 -11.69 6.05 -0.12
CA ALA A 26 -10.83 5.29 0.78
C ALA A 26 -9.47 5.97 0.91
N VAL A 27 -8.86 5.86 2.09
CA VAL A 27 -7.52 6.38 2.37
C VAL A 27 -6.74 5.27 3.05
N ALA A 28 -5.56 4.93 2.52
CA ALA A 28 -4.73 3.87 3.06
C ALA A 28 -3.29 4.33 3.22
N PRO A 29 -2.74 4.25 4.44
CA PRO A 29 -1.31 4.48 4.65
C PRO A 29 -0.51 3.28 4.16
N GLN A 30 0.72 3.51 3.72
CA GLN A 30 1.62 2.43 3.31
C GLN A 30 3.01 2.65 3.87
N ALA A 31 3.58 1.57 4.41
CA ALA A 31 4.97 1.48 4.81
C ALA A 31 5.52 0.19 4.23
N SER A 32 6.52 0.29 3.36
CA SER A 32 7.02 -0.85 2.60
C SER A 32 8.44 -1.20 2.99
N THR A 33 8.76 -2.46 2.92
CA THR A 33 10.11 -2.99 3.04
C THR A 33 10.20 -4.24 2.17
N SER A 34 11.39 -4.84 2.09
CA SER A 34 11.55 -6.10 1.36
C SER A 34 12.15 -7.15 2.29
N GLY A 35 11.97 -8.40 1.95
CA GLY A 35 12.52 -9.50 2.72
C GLY A 35 12.40 -10.82 1.99
N ILE A 36 13.07 -11.83 2.52
CA ILE A 36 13.03 -13.18 1.98
C ILE A 36 12.00 -13.98 2.77
N ALA A 37 10.95 -14.42 2.06
CA ALA A 37 9.95 -15.34 2.61
C ALA A 37 10.49 -16.77 2.55
N ILE A 38 10.27 -17.55 3.60
CA ILE A 38 10.79 -18.93 3.71
C ILE A 38 9.65 -19.86 4.15
N TYR A 39 9.45 -20.92 3.38
CA TYR A 39 8.47 -21.95 3.69
C TYR A 39 9.00 -23.32 3.21
N GLU A 40 9.20 -24.26 4.15
CA GLU A 40 9.56 -25.66 3.86
C GLU A 40 10.68 -25.81 2.81
N GLY A 41 11.79 -25.12 2.99
CA GLY A 41 12.93 -25.22 2.07
C GLY A 41 12.83 -24.37 0.81
N SER A 42 11.70 -23.73 0.56
CA SER A 42 11.55 -22.74 -0.50
C SER A 42 11.78 -21.36 0.05
N ASN A 43 12.42 -20.49 -0.74
CA ASN A 43 12.58 -19.10 -0.36
C ASN A 43 12.35 -18.20 -1.57
N TRP A 44 11.88 -16.99 -1.30
CA TRP A 44 11.57 -16.03 -2.36
C TRP A 44 11.70 -14.61 -1.82
N ASN A 45 12.49 -13.78 -2.51
CA ASN A 45 12.61 -12.37 -2.16
C ASN A 45 11.37 -11.63 -2.63
N THR A 46 10.71 -10.90 -1.73
CA THR A 46 9.44 -10.25 -2.04
C THR A 46 9.34 -8.90 -1.35
N THR A 47 8.34 -8.13 -1.73
CA THR A 47 8.01 -6.85 -1.11
C THR A 47 6.97 -7.06 -0.02
N VAL A 48 7.20 -6.43 1.14
CA VAL A 48 6.23 -6.36 2.23
C VAL A 48 5.58 -4.99 2.21
N ASN A 49 4.26 -4.95 2.08
CA ASN A 49 3.48 -3.72 2.13
C ASN A 49 2.65 -3.69 3.40
N GLY A 50 3.03 -2.82 4.34
CA GLY A 50 2.25 -2.56 5.54
C GLY A 50 1.16 -1.55 5.24
N THR A 51 -0.09 -1.92 5.45
CA THR A 51 -1.23 -1.06 5.13
C THR A 51 -2.46 -1.43 5.97
N THR A 52 -3.63 -0.97 5.58
CA THR A 52 -4.92 -1.28 6.19
C THR A 52 -5.85 -1.92 5.16
N ALA A 53 -6.99 -2.44 5.60
CA ALA A 53 -7.99 -3.03 4.69
C ALA A 53 -8.49 -2.04 3.64
N ALA A 54 -8.44 -0.73 3.94
CA ALA A 54 -8.81 0.31 2.99
C ALA A 54 -7.96 0.27 1.71
N TYR A 55 -6.73 -0.25 1.78
CA TYR A 55 -5.87 -0.42 0.61
C TYR A 55 -6.51 -1.32 -0.45
N PHE A 56 -7.10 -2.43 -0.04
CA PHE A 56 -7.72 -3.38 -0.97
C PHE A 56 -8.93 -2.77 -1.64
N GLU A 57 -9.70 -1.99 -0.91
CA GLU A 57 -10.85 -1.27 -1.46
C GLU A 57 -10.38 -0.16 -2.40
N ALA A 58 -9.40 0.65 -2.00
CA ALA A 58 -8.85 1.73 -2.81
C ALA A 58 -8.29 1.23 -4.14
N GLN A 59 -7.59 0.08 -4.12
CA GLN A 59 -6.97 -0.54 -5.29
C GLN A 59 -7.90 -1.51 -6.01
N GLN A 60 -9.09 -1.75 -5.48
CA GLN A 60 -10.06 -2.68 -6.04
C GLN A 60 -9.48 -4.10 -6.23
N TRP A 61 -8.68 -4.54 -5.26
CA TRP A 61 -8.18 -5.90 -5.23
C TRP A 61 -9.32 -6.88 -4.98
N LYS A 62 -9.27 -8.01 -5.69
CA LYS A 62 -10.19 -9.14 -5.47
C LYS A 62 -9.45 -10.26 -4.77
N LEU A 63 -10.13 -10.95 -3.89
CA LEU A 63 -9.62 -12.17 -3.26
C LEU A 63 -9.89 -13.36 -4.16
N ASP A 64 -8.87 -14.22 -4.30
CA ASP A 64 -9.06 -15.55 -4.86
C ASP A 64 -9.60 -16.52 -3.78
N SER A 65 -9.06 -16.39 -2.55
CA SER A 65 -9.53 -17.17 -1.40
C SER A 65 -9.17 -16.47 -0.11
N GLY A 66 -9.78 -16.90 1.00
CA GLY A 66 -9.53 -16.32 2.31
C GLY A 66 -10.30 -15.04 2.57
N ARG A 67 -9.70 -14.14 3.35
CA ARG A 67 -10.35 -12.92 3.82
C ARG A 67 -9.37 -11.77 3.96
N LEU A 68 -9.89 -10.56 4.11
CA LEU A 68 -9.11 -9.37 4.43
C LEU A 68 -8.87 -9.26 5.95
N PHE A 69 -8.10 -8.24 6.36
CA PHE A 69 -7.84 -7.96 7.77
C PHE A 69 -9.12 -7.62 8.52
N MET A 70 -9.25 -8.14 9.73
CA MET A 70 -10.29 -7.69 10.66
C MET A 70 -9.81 -6.44 11.40
N PRO A 71 -10.74 -5.56 11.83
CA PRO A 71 -10.36 -4.36 12.59
C PRO A 71 -9.47 -4.64 13.80
N GLU A 72 -9.72 -5.73 14.52
CA GLU A 72 -8.91 -6.12 15.68
C GLU A 72 -7.49 -6.49 15.31
N GLU A 73 -7.30 -7.08 14.14
CA GLU A 73 -5.98 -7.45 13.63
C GLU A 73 -5.18 -6.22 13.22
N GLU A 74 -5.83 -5.23 12.62
CA GLU A 74 -5.20 -3.96 12.27
C GLU A 74 -4.83 -3.17 13.53
N GLU A 75 -5.74 -3.05 14.47
CA GLU A 75 -5.53 -2.29 15.70
C GLU A 75 -4.42 -2.88 16.54
N ALA A 76 -4.39 -4.19 16.69
CA ALA A 76 -3.37 -4.89 17.46
C ALA A 76 -2.05 -5.07 16.67
N GLY A 77 -2.07 -4.87 15.37
CA GLY A 77 -0.90 -5.13 14.53
C GLY A 77 -0.48 -6.59 14.55
N LYS A 78 -1.42 -7.50 14.25
CA LYS A 78 -1.16 -8.93 14.33
C LYS A 78 -0.36 -9.43 13.12
N PRO A 79 0.43 -10.53 13.30
CA PRO A 79 1.23 -11.12 12.23
C PRO A 79 0.37 -11.99 11.30
N VAL A 80 -0.55 -11.37 10.60
CA VAL A 80 -1.37 -11.99 9.56
C VAL A 80 -1.01 -11.38 8.22
N CYS A 81 -1.10 -12.16 7.15
CA CYS A 81 -0.71 -11.69 5.83
C CYS A 81 -1.67 -12.13 4.72
N ILE A 82 -1.76 -11.28 3.73
CA ILE A 82 -2.48 -11.52 2.49
C ILE A 82 -1.44 -11.48 1.38
N ILE A 83 -1.37 -12.53 0.56
CA ILE A 83 -0.29 -12.69 -0.41
C ILE A 83 -0.80 -12.64 -1.84
N GLY A 84 0.07 -12.21 -2.75
CA GLY A 84 -0.21 -12.23 -4.18
C GLY A 84 0.16 -13.57 -4.81
N SER A 85 -0.32 -13.79 -6.04
CA SER A 85 -0.19 -15.08 -6.72
C SER A 85 1.24 -15.46 -7.07
N THR A 86 2.11 -14.48 -7.38
CA THR A 86 3.52 -14.77 -7.66
C THR A 86 4.22 -15.33 -6.43
N LEU A 87 4.01 -14.74 -5.26
CA LEU A 87 4.58 -15.26 -4.02
C LEU A 87 4.02 -16.65 -3.71
N ARG A 88 2.71 -16.83 -3.85
CA ARG A 88 2.08 -18.13 -3.61
C ARG A 88 2.69 -19.21 -4.50
N ASN A 89 2.89 -18.94 -5.77
CA ASN A 89 3.41 -19.93 -6.71
C ASN A 89 4.87 -20.29 -6.42
N ASN A 90 5.69 -19.33 -6.00
CA ASN A 90 7.11 -19.54 -5.74
C ASN A 90 7.40 -20.09 -4.35
N LEU A 91 6.51 -19.86 -3.38
CA LEU A 91 6.71 -20.26 -1.99
C LEU A 91 5.92 -21.51 -1.61
N PHE A 92 4.65 -21.57 -1.97
CA PHE A 92 3.74 -22.66 -1.63
C PHE A 92 3.50 -23.62 -2.80
N ARG A 93 3.93 -23.24 -3.98
CA ARG A 93 3.73 -23.99 -5.24
C ARG A 93 2.24 -24.20 -5.48
N GLN A 94 1.79 -25.47 -5.46
CA GLN A 94 0.38 -25.81 -5.70
C GLN A 94 -0.42 -26.03 -4.42
N ALA A 95 0.23 -25.88 -3.26
CA ALA A 95 -0.46 -26.05 -1.98
C ALA A 95 -1.38 -24.85 -1.70
N ASP A 96 -2.47 -25.11 -0.99
CA ASP A 96 -3.34 -24.06 -0.49
C ASP A 96 -2.60 -23.27 0.61
N PRO A 97 -2.36 -21.98 0.43
CA PRO A 97 -1.60 -21.22 1.41
C PRO A 97 -2.43 -20.80 2.63
N ILE A 98 -3.76 -20.83 2.54
CA ILE A 98 -4.63 -20.29 3.60
C ILE A 98 -4.45 -21.08 4.90
N GLY A 99 -4.19 -20.35 5.99
CA GLY A 99 -3.95 -20.92 7.31
C GLY A 99 -2.52 -21.36 7.58
N LYS A 100 -1.68 -21.43 6.54
CA LYS A 100 -0.28 -21.79 6.70
C LYS A 100 0.54 -20.60 7.16
N ARG A 101 1.70 -20.90 7.77
CA ARG A 101 2.61 -19.88 8.27
C ARG A 101 3.93 -19.96 7.50
N PHE A 102 4.46 -18.82 7.13
CA PHE A 102 5.81 -18.73 6.58
C PHE A 102 6.62 -17.70 7.39
N ARG A 103 7.92 -17.76 7.24
CA ARG A 103 8.81 -16.83 7.94
C ARG A 103 9.28 -15.74 6.99
N ILE A 104 9.32 -14.51 7.51
CA ILE A 104 9.88 -13.38 6.79
C ILE A 104 10.49 -12.41 7.80
N LYS A 105 11.75 -11.99 7.57
CA LYS A 105 12.48 -11.07 8.44
C LYS A 105 12.44 -11.50 9.92
N GLY A 106 12.53 -12.80 10.17
CA GLY A 106 12.60 -13.36 11.52
C GLY A 106 11.25 -13.52 12.23
N VAL A 107 10.14 -13.25 11.56
CA VAL A 107 8.81 -13.44 12.15
C VAL A 107 7.99 -14.46 11.38
N SER A 108 7.08 -15.13 12.07
CA SER A 108 6.12 -16.06 11.47
C SER A 108 4.85 -15.32 11.12
N CYS A 109 4.41 -15.41 9.86
CA CYS A 109 3.22 -14.76 9.35
C CYS A 109 2.19 -15.81 8.94
N GLN A 110 0.96 -15.68 9.42
CA GLN A 110 -0.14 -16.59 9.02
C GLN A 110 -0.87 -16.04 7.82
N VAL A 111 -0.95 -16.82 6.76
CA VAL A 111 -1.67 -16.45 5.54
C VAL A 111 -3.17 -16.54 5.79
N ILE A 112 -3.87 -15.41 5.63
CA ILE A 112 -5.33 -15.35 5.80
C ILE A 112 -6.06 -15.10 4.48
N GLY A 113 -5.35 -14.65 3.45
CA GLY A 113 -5.93 -14.35 2.15
C GLY A 113 -4.95 -14.51 1.01
N LEU A 114 -5.49 -14.86 -0.15
CA LEU A 114 -4.78 -14.93 -1.42
C LEU A 114 -5.48 -14.01 -2.41
N LEU A 115 -4.72 -13.07 -2.98
CA LEU A 115 -5.25 -12.11 -3.95
C LEU A 115 -5.40 -12.75 -5.33
N ALA A 116 -6.42 -12.34 -6.06
CA ALA A 116 -6.56 -12.68 -7.46
C ALA A 116 -5.42 -12.08 -8.27
N THR A 117 -5.00 -12.80 -9.32
CA THR A 117 -3.88 -12.39 -10.17
C THR A 117 -4.18 -11.10 -10.92
N ARG A 118 -3.25 -10.16 -10.93
CA ARG A 118 -3.33 -8.90 -11.70
C ARG A 118 -2.30 -8.78 -12.80
N GLY A 119 -1.14 -9.44 -12.65
CA GLY A 119 -0.04 -9.35 -13.60
C GLY A 119 0.83 -8.12 -13.38
N GLN A 120 1.44 -7.61 -14.45
CA GLN A 120 2.34 -6.47 -14.38
C GLN A 120 1.58 -5.16 -14.27
N GLY A 121 2.10 -4.25 -13.44
CA GLY A 121 1.57 -2.90 -13.31
C GLY A 121 2.06 -1.97 -14.42
N GLY A 122 1.63 -0.70 -14.37
CA GLY A 122 1.96 0.32 -15.37
C GLY A 122 3.44 0.63 -15.49
N PHE A 123 4.25 0.28 -14.49
CA PHE A 123 5.71 0.46 -14.51
C PHE A 123 6.47 -0.83 -14.79
N GLY A 124 5.78 -1.88 -15.25
CA GLY A 124 6.40 -3.18 -15.55
C GLY A 124 6.72 -4.03 -14.32
N ASN A 125 6.39 -3.56 -13.12
CA ASN A 125 6.56 -4.35 -11.90
C ASN A 125 5.46 -5.38 -11.76
N ASP A 126 5.79 -6.52 -11.15
CA ASP A 126 4.83 -7.59 -10.87
C ASP A 126 4.01 -7.24 -9.62
N GLN A 127 2.74 -6.91 -9.82
CA GLN A 127 1.82 -6.56 -8.74
C GLN A 127 1.49 -7.75 -7.83
N ASP A 128 1.69 -8.96 -8.32
CA ASP A 128 1.35 -10.20 -7.60
C ASP A 128 2.49 -10.70 -6.71
N ASP A 129 3.65 -10.05 -6.75
CA ASP A 129 4.79 -10.39 -5.91
C ASP A 129 4.79 -9.50 -4.67
N VAL A 130 3.93 -9.85 -3.73
CA VAL A 130 3.70 -9.02 -2.55
C VAL A 130 3.19 -9.82 -1.36
N VAL A 131 3.60 -9.39 -0.18
CA VAL A 131 3.00 -9.74 1.12
C VAL A 131 2.39 -8.49 1.68
N VAL A 132 1.10 -8.50 1.98
CA VAL A 132 0.40 -7.37 2.59
C VAL A 132 0.10 -7.70 4.05
N MET A 133 0.52 -6.82 4.95
CA MET A 133 0.38 -7.01 6.40
C MET A 133 -0.20 -5.76 7.04
N PRO A 134 -0.78 -5.86 8.26
CA PRO A 134 -1.19 -4.65 8.99
C PRO A 134 -0.01 -3.70 9.18
N ILE A 135 -0.21 -2.42 8.86
CA ILE A 135 0.87 -1.44 8.90
C ILE A 135 1.50 -1.33 10.30
N LYS A 136 0.70 -1.46 11.36
CA LYS A 136 1.21 -1.38 12.72
C LYS A 136 2.21 -2.51 13.03
N PHE A 137 1.99 -3.70 12.48
CA PHE A 137 2.94 -4.79 12.61
C PHE A 137 4.25 -4.47 11.88
N VAL A 138 4.16 -4.02 10.63
CA VAL A 138 5.34 -3.69 9.82
C VAL A 138 6.15 -2.57 10.49
N GLN A 139 5.49 -1.54 10.96
CA GLN A 139 6.17 -0.42 11.64
C GLN A 139 6.87 -0.86 12.92
N ARG A 140 6.22 -1.70 13.73
CA ARG A 140 6.77 -2.15 15.00
C ARG A 140 7.92 -3.15 14.82
N ARG A 141 7.79 -4.08 13.88
CA ARG A 141 8.72 -5.23 13.78
C ARG A 141 9.73 -5.11 12.65
N PHE A 142 9.45 -4.35 11.61
CA PHE A 142 10.33 -4.29 10.44
C PHE A 142 11.00 -2.92 10.26
N THR A 143 10.24 -1.85 10.26
CA THR A 143 10.81 -0.50 10.05
C THR A 143 11.24 0.19 11.34
N GLY A 144 10.65 -0.17 12.47
CA GLY A 144 11.05 0.36 13.78
C GLY A 144 10.62 1.80 14.07
N ASN A 145 9.71 2.36 13.27
CA ASN A 145 9.20 3.72 13.43
C ASN A 145 7.74 3.80 12.99
N ARG A 146 7.12 4.97 13.11
CA ARG A 146 5.73 5.22 12.71
C ARG A 146 5.62 5.92 11.36
N ASP A 147 6.69 5.95 10.59
CA ASP A 147 6.73 6.67 9.33
C ASP A 147 5.82 6.02 8.29
N ILE A 148 5.15 6.86 7.53
CA ILE A 148 4.30 6.46 6.42
C ILE A 148 4.92 7.05 5.16
N GLY A 149 5.43 6.19 4.28
CA GLY A 149 6.11 6.63 3.07
C GLY A 149 5.16 7.06 1.96
N LEU A 150 3.95 6.51 1.97
CA LEU A 150 2.96 6.78 0.93
C LEU A 150 1.56 6.75 1.56
N ILE A 151 0.70 7.67 1.14
CA ILE A 151 -0.73 7.64 1.45
C ILE A 151 -1.48 7.50 0.13
N MET A 152 -2.28 6.45 0.03
CA MET A 152 -3.12 6.21 -1.13
C MET A 152 -4.50 6.81 -0.88
N VAL A 153 -4.97 7.64 -1.80
CA VAL A 153 -6.29 8.27 -1.71
C VAL A 153 -7.10 7.86 -2.93
N ALA A 154 -8.18 7.14 -2.70
CA ALA A 154 -9.11 6.77 -3.76
C ALA A 154 -10.24 7.78 -3.83
N VAL A 155 -10.47 8.34 -5.01
CA VAL A 155 -11.51 9.34 -5.25
C VAL A 155 -12.81 8.62 -5.62
N ASP A 156 -13.92 9.07 -5.04
CA ASP A 156 -15.25 8.59 -5.38
C ASP A 156 -15.57 8.99 -6.83
N ASP A 157 -16.13 8.06 -7.61
CA ASP A 157 -16.43 8.25 -9.03
C ASP A 157 -17.39 9.42 -9.30
N ALA A 158 -18.20 9.81 -8.32
CA ALA A 158 -19.13 10.94 -8.43
C ALA A 158 -18.43 12.31 -8.35
N TYR A 159 -17.13 12.35 -8.05
CA TYR A 159 -16.38 13.60 -7.85
C TYR A 159 -15.27 13.74 -8.90
N ASP A 160 -14.96 14.98 -9.24
CA ASP A 160 -13.85 15.29 -10.13
C ASP A 160 -12.52 15.09 -9.41
N SER A 161 -11.66 14.24 -9.96
CA SER A 161 -10.37 13.91 -9.33
C SER A 161 -9.45 15.13 -9.22
N GLY A 162 -9.49 16.06 -10.19
CA GLY A 162 -8.69 17.27 -10.13
C GLY A 162 -9.08 18.18 -8.97
N THR A 163 -10.37 18.31 -8.71
CA THR A 163 -10.88 19.10 -7.59
C THR A 163 -10.47 18.48 -6.25
N VAL A 164 -10.58 17.16 -6.12
CA VAL A 164 -10.16 16.45 -4.91
C VAL A 164 -8.65 16.58 -4.72
N GLN A 165 -7.86 16.46 -5.80
CA GLN A 165 -6.42 16.63 -5.76
C GLN A 165 -6.02 18.03 -5.27
N ASP A 166 -6.69 19.09 -5.76
CA ASP A 166 -6.42 20.45 -5.30
C ASP A 166 -6.72 20.62 -3.82
N SER A 167 -7.84 20.06 -3.35
CA SER A 167 -8.20 20.08 -1.93
C SER A 167 -7.20 19.31 -1.07
N LEU A 168 -6.72 18.18 -1.57
CA LEU A 168 -5.70 17.38 -0.90
C LEU A 168 -4.38 18.16 -0.78
N GLU A 169 -3.94 18.78 -1.85
CA GLU A 169 -2.73 19.62 -1.83
C GLU A 169 -2.85 20.74 -0.81
N GLN A 170 -3.96 21.46 -0.79
CA GLN A 170 -4.18 22.53 0.15
C GLN A 170 -4.17 22.02 1.60
N LEU A 171 -4.85 20.92 1.88
CA LEU A 171 -4.86 20.32 3.21
C LEU A 171 -3.46 19.93 3.67
N MET A 172 -2.68 19.29 2.80
CA MET A 172 -1.33 18.85 3.16
C MET A 172 -0.37 20.04 3.32
N ARG A 173 -0.51 21.08 2.53
CA ARG A 173 0.28 22.30 2.71
C ARG A 173 0.01 22.93 4.09
N GLU A 174 -1.24 22.98 4.51
CA GLU A 174 -1.61 23.50 5.83
C GLU A 174 -1.03 22.62 6.95
N ARG A 175 -1.20 21.32 6.85
CA ARG A 175 -0.74 20.38 7.87
C ARG A 175 0.77 20.37 8.00
N ARG A 176 1.51 20.50 6.90
CA ARG A 176 2.96 20.51 6.87
C ARG A 176 3.55 21.92 7.02
N LYS A 177 2.70 22.92 7.23
CA LYS A 177 3.09 24.33 7.45
C LYS A 177 3.95 24.87 6.32
N VAL A 178 3.57 24.54 5.08
CA VAL A 178 4.24 25.08 3.89
C VAL A 178 3.77 26.52 3.71
N LYS A 179 4.73 27.44 3.63
CA LYS A 179 4.43 28.89 3.53
C LYS A 179 3.84 29.21 2.15
N PRO A 180 2.93 30.20 2.07
CA PRO A 180 2.43 30.68 0.79
C PRO A 180 3.59 31.05 -0.15
N GLY A 181 3.50 30.57 -1.40
CA GLY A 181 4.54 30.79 -2.41
C GLY A 181 5.73 29.85 -2.34
N ALA A 182 5.86 29.06 -1.27
CA ALA A 182 6.90 28.03 -1.18
C ALA A 182 6.48 26.78 -1.93
N ALA A 183 7.47 26.03 -2.42
CA ALA A 183 7.22 24.74 -3.09
C ALA A 183 6.75 23.69 -2.07
N ASP A 184 5.92 22.76 -2.54
CA ASP A 184 5.49 21.63 -1.72
C ASP A 184 6.68 20.77 -1.28
N ASN A 185 6.63 20.28 -0.05
CA ASN A 185 7.61 19.29 0.43
C ASN A 185 7.03 17.86 0.40
N PHE A 186 6.11 17.60 -0.51
CA PHE A 186 5.50 16.33 -0.80
C PHE A 186 5.08 16.31 -2.27
N ASN A 187 4.78 15.11 -2.79
CA ASN A 187 4.33 14.95 -4.17
C ASN A 187 2.96 14.28 -4.19
N ILE A 188 2.14 14.69 -5.14
CA ILE A 188 0.85 14.05 -5.42
C ILE A 188 0.90 13.50 -6.85
N PHE A 189 0.64 12.20 -7.00
CA PHE A 189 0.59 11.54 -8.28
C PHE A 189 -0.83 11.06 -8.54
N ASP A 190 -1.40 11.46 -9.67
CA ASP A 190 -2.67 10.91 -10.15
C ASP A 190 -2.36 9.68 -10.99
N THR A 191 -2.72 8.50 -10.51
CA THR A 191 -2.43 7.24 -11.21
C THR A 191 -3.12 7.17 -12.58
N LYS A 192 -4.26 7.85 -12.73
CA LYS A 192 -4.96 7.93 -14.02
C LYS A 192 -4.16 8.75 -15.04
N GLN A 193 -3.59 9.88 -14.63
CA GLN A 193 -2.73 10.68 -15.50
C GLN A 193 -1.48 9.93 -15.92
N ILE A 194 -0.87 9.19 -15.00
CA ILE A 194 0.31 8.37 -15.30
C ILE A 194 -0.05 7.31 -16.35
N SER A 195 -1.18 6.62 -16.18
CA SER A 195 -1.65 5.61 -17.12
C SER A 195 -1.92 6.23 -18.50
N ASP A 196 -2.59 7.38 -18.56
CA ASP A 196 -2.89 8.07 -19.81
C ASP A 196 -1.60 8.54 -20.52
N THR A 197 -0.61 9.04 -19.76
CA THR A 197 0.68 9.44 -20.31
C THR A 197 1.43 8.26 -20.92
N LEU A 198 1.46 7.11 -20.24
CA LEU A 198 2.11 5.90 -20.73
C LEU A 198 1.41 5.35 -21.96
N THR A 199 0.10 5.42 -22.02
CA THR A 199 -0.70 5.00 -23.18
C THR A 199 -0.48 5.94 -24.37
N GLY A 200 -0.38 7.25 -24.14
CA GLY A 200 -0.15 8.25 -25.17
C GLY A 200 1.21 8.14 -25.84
N THR A 201 2.23 7.58 -25.15
CA THR A 201 3.56 7.38 -25.75
C THR A 201 3.67 6.13 -26.60
N THR A 202 2.68 5.26 -26.60
CA THR A 202 2.69 4.02 -27.39
C THR A 202 1.97 4.14 -28.72
N THR A 203 1.44 5.31 -29.07
CA THR A 203 0.67 5.54 -30.31
C THR A 203 1.46 6.33 -31.35
N ILE A 204 2.74 6.01 -31.59
CA ILE A 204 3.50 6.56 -32.73
C ILE A 204 3.86 5.44 -33.67
#